data_9a445b546a8d5a1292a7eb7120138f5e
#
_entry.id   9a445b546a8d5a1292a7eb7120138f5e
#
_cell.length_a   1.000
_cell.length_b   1.000
_cell.length_c   1.000
_cell.angle_alpha   90.00
_cell.angle_beta   90.00
_cell.angle_gamma   90.00
#
_symmetry.space_group_name_H-M   'P 1'
#
loop_
_entity.id
_entity.type
_entity.pdbx_description
1 polymer ?
#
loop_
_entity_poly.entity_id
_entity_poly.type
_entity_poly.pdbx_seq_one_letter_code
_entity_poly.pdbx_strand_id
1 'polypeptide(L)'
;PRMFPWPWWVSAVAAALIALPSGYLWYRGVRDAGEETMVPKKEHTLYGGVYEKIRHPQAAGELVIWWVMALFLHSPFLALFSFVWVPIFYAVCLVEERDLHIRYGEAYEAYRQRTGFFFPKPGGVR
;
A
#
# COMPACT_ATOMS: atom_id res chain seq x y z
N PRO A 1 -14.06 14.15 -20.57
CA PRO A 1 -15.15 14.71 -19.78
C PRO A 1 -14.63 15.28 -18.47
N ARG A 2 -15.26 16.35 -18.04
CA ARG A 2 -14.85 17.01 -16.81
C ARG A 2 -15.34 16.26 -15.56
N MET A 3 -16.46 15.57 -15.69
CA MET A 3 -17.07 14.87 -14.55
C MET A 3 -17.60 13.54 -15.01
N PHE A 4 -17.76 12.64 -14.04
CA PHE A 4 -18.39 11.36 -14.33
C PHE A 4 -19.86 11.58 -14.70
N PRO A 5 -20.47 10.68 -15.50
CA PRO A 5 -21.84 10.87 -15.99
C PRO A 5 -22.93 10.60 -14.94
N TRP A 6 -22.56 10.11 -13.77
CA TRP A 6 -23.53 9.83 -12.69
C TRP A 6 -23.50 10.95 -11.67
N PRO A 7 -24.50 11.01 -10.76
CA PRO A 7 -24.53 12.03 -9.71
C PRO A 7 -23.34 11.93 -8.77
N TRP A 8 -22.94 13.07 -8.22
CA TRP A 8 -21.76 13.12 -7.34
C TRP A 8 -21.86 12.17 -6.15
N TRP A 9 -23.05 11.99 -5.60
CA TRP A 9 -23.18 11.12 -4.42
C TRP A 9 -22.75 9.67 -4.72
N VAL A 10 -22.90 9.23 -5.98
CA VAL A 10 -22.44 7.90 -6.39
C VAL A 10 -20.92 7.81 -6.26
N SER A 11 -20.23 8.85 -6.74
CA SER A 11 -18.78 8.92 -6.61
C SER A 11 -18.36 8.99 -5.14
N ALA A 12 -19.10 9.73 -4.32
CA ALA A 12 -18.80 9.85 -2.89
C ALA A 12 -18.94 8.51 -2.18
N VAL A 13 -20.00 7.75 -2.50
CA VAL A 13 -20.20 6.42 -1.92
C VAL A 13 -19.08 5.47 -2.36
N ALA A 14 -18.75 5.50 -3.66
CA ALA A 14 -17.66 4.67 -4.17
C ALA A 14 -16.34 5.02 -3.48
N ALA A 15 -16.07 6.31 -3.29
CA ALA A 15 -14.87 6.75 -2.59
C ALA A 15 -14.82 6.21 -1.17
N ALA A 16 -15.94 6.26 -0.46
CA ALA A 16 -16.01 5.76 0.92
C ALA A 16 -15.78 4.25 0.96
N LEU A 17 -16.40 3.51 0.03
CA LEU A 17 -16.26 2.06 0.00
C LEU A 17 -14.81 1.63 -0.28
N ILE A 18 -14.07 2.43 -1.02
CA ILE A 18 -12.65 2.14 -1.28
C ILE A 18 -11.78 2.65 -0.14
N ALA A 19 -12.12 3.81 0.43
CA ALA A 19 -11.32 4.44 1.47
C ALA A 19 -11.30 3.62 2.77
N LEU A 20 -12.41 2.96 3.11
CA LEU A 20 -12.48 2.22 4.36
C LEU A 20 -11.48 1.05 4.40
N PRO A 21 -11.48 0.13 3.42
CA PRO A 21 -10.51 -0.96 3.47
C PRO A 21 -9.07 -0.50 3.23
N SER A 22 -8.85 0.47 2.34
CA SER A 22 -7.49 0.94 2.09
C SER A 22 -6.94 1.74 3.26
N GLY A 23 -7.78 2.53 3.91
CA GLY A 23 -7.39 3.24 5.11
C GLY A 23 -7.09 2.31 6.27
N TYR A 24 -7.88 1.25 6.40
CA TYR A 24 -7.61 0.24 7.42
C TYR A 24 -6.29 -0.48 7.15
N LEU A 25 -6.02 -0.80 5.90
CA LEU A 25 -4.76 -1.45 5.53
C LEU A 25 -3.57 -0.54 5.85
N TRP A 26 -3.68 0.73 5.51
CA TRP A 26 -2.64 1.71 5.85
C TRP A 26 -2.44 1.79 7.36
N TYR A 27 -3.54 1.88 8.11
CA TYR A 27 -3.47 1.95 9.56
C TYR A 27 -2.78 0.73 10.15
N ARG A 28 -3.16 -0.47 9.68
CA ARG A 28 -2.53 -1.69 10.16
C ARG A 28 -1.05 -1.71 9.81
N GLY A 29 -0.70 -1.19 8.62
CA GLY A 29 0.69 -1.12 8.23
C GLY A 29 1.51 -0.25 9.17
N VAL A 30 0.99 0.93 9.51
CA VAL A 30 1.69 1.82 10.43
C VAL A 30 1.78 1.20 11.82
N ARG A 31 0.67 0.67 12.32
CA ARG A 31 0.62 0.09 13.66
C ARG A 31 1.55 -1.11 13.79
N ASP A 32 1.51 -2.00 12.80
CA ASP A 32 2.24 -3.26 12.89
C ASP A 32 3.73 -3.09 12.60
N ALA A 33 4.13 -2.02 11.90
CA ALA A 33 5.53 -1.70 11.72
C ALA A 33 6.15 -1.09 12.98
N GLY A 34 5.32 -0.45 13.80
CA GLY A 34 5.80 0.15 15.02
C GLY A 34 6.92 1.15 14.78
N GLU A 35 8.01 1.02 15.53
CA GLU A 35 9.13 1.97 15.44
C GLU A 35 9.82 1.98 14.08
N GLU A 36 9.74 0.88 13.34
CA GLU A 36 10.43 0.80 12.05
C GLU A 36 9.93 1.87 11.08
N THR A 37 8.66 2.28 11.21
CA THR A 37 8.11 3.33 10.37
C THR A 37 8.85 4.65 10.53
N MET A 38 9.26 4.96 11.76
CA MET A 38 9.90 6.25 12.08
C MET A 38 11.41 6.15 12.19
N VAL A 39 11.90 5.05 12.73
CA VAL A 39 13.32 4.89 13.05
C VAL A 39 13.79 3.51 12.62
N PRO A 40 14.20 3.35 11.35
CA PRO A 40 14.69 2.06 10.88
C PRO A 40 15.95 1.64 11.64
N LYS A 41 16.00 0.39 12.10
CA LYS A 41 17.14 -0.14 12.83
C LYS A 41 17.42 -1.56 12.37
N LYS A 42 18.71 -1.89 12.38
CA LYS A 42 19.14 -3.24 12.01
C LYS A 42 18.66 -4.27 13.01
N GLU A 43 18.52 -3.88 14.28
CA GLU A 43 18.13 -4.79 15.35
C GLU A 43 16.64 -5.15 15.32
N HIS A 44 15.82 -4.43 14.60
CA HIS A 44 14.40 -4.71 14.55
C HIS A 44 14.16 -6.09 13.93
N THR A 45 13.24 -6.84 14.50
CA THR A 45 12.80 -8.08 13.88
C THR A 45 11.96 -7.75 12.66
N LEU A 46 11.85 -8.71 11.76
CA LEU A 46 10.96 -8.55 10.63
C LEU A 46 9.52 -8.46 11.12
N TYR A 47 8.71 -7.77 10.34
CA TYR A 47 7.39 -7.34 10.77
C TYR A 47 6.43 -8.49 11.05
N GLY A 48 5.61 -8.32 12.10
CA GLY A 48 4.49 -9.20 12.37
C GLY A 48 3.19 -8.60 11.85
N GLY A 49 2.06 -9.18 12.29
CA GLY A 49 0.74 -8.68 11.92
C GLY A 49 0.51 -8.73 10.42
N VAL A 50 0.05 -7.62 9.85
CA VAL A 50 -0.26 -7.57 8.42
C VAL A 50 0.97 -7.84 7.56
N TYR A 51 2.16 -7.55 8.08
CA TYR A 51 3.40 -7.78 7.35
C TYR A 51 3.74 -9.25 7.17
N GLU A 52 3.06 -10.11 7.87
CA GLU A 52 3.25 -11.55 7.65
C GLU A 52 2.72 -11.99 6.29
N LYS A 53 1.87 -11.18 5.67
CA LYS A 53 1.26 -11.52 4.39
C LYS A 53 1.60 -10.54 3.28
N ILE A 54 1.74 -9.25 3.61
CA ILE A 54 1.94 -8.18 2.63
C ILE A 54 3.15 -7.37 3.06
N ARG A 55 4.07 -7.13 2.12
CA ARG A 55 5.29 -6.36 2.43
C ARG A 55 5.07 -4.86 2.46
N HIS A 56 4.12 -4.36 1.68
CA HIS A 56 3.94 -2.91 1.53
C HIS A 56 2.49 -2.48 1.76
N PRO A 57 1.95 -2.77 2.96
CA PRO A 57 0.55 -2.41 3.22
C PRO A 57 0.32 -0.91 3.29
N GLN A 58 1.30 -0.15 3.80
CA GLN A 58 1.17 1.30 3.86
C GLN A 58 1.15 1.90 2.46
N ALA A 59 2.06 1.46 1.60
CA ALA A 59 2.12 1.95 0.23
C ALA A 59 0.86 1.57 -0.54
N ALA A 60 0.36 0.34 -0.33
CA ALA A 60 -0.86 -0.09 -1.01
C ALA A 60 -2.03 0.82 -0.62
N GLY A 61 -2.18 1.12 0.67
CA GLY A 61 -3.23 2.02 1.12
C GLY A 61 -3.06 3.43 0.60
N GLU A 62 -1.83 3.94 0.63
CA GLU A 62 -1.55 5.30 0.15
C GLU A 62 -1.77 5.43 -1.35
N LEU A 63 -1.41 4.42 -2.10
CA LEU A 63 -1.59 4.45 -3.55
C LEU A 63 -3.06 4.60 -3.91
N VAL A 64 -3.94 3.89 -3.22
CA VAL A 64 -5.37 3.90 -3.51
C VAL A 64 -6.00 5.27 -3.21
N ILE A 65 -5.42 6.05 -2.30
CA ILE A 65 -6.05 7.32 -1.92
C ILE A 65 -6.17 8.29 -3.09
N TRP A 66 -5.31 8.16 -4.10
CA TRP A 66 -5.39 9.03 -5.27
C TRP A 66 -6.69 8.83 -6.03
N TRP A 67 -7.16 7.57 -6.13
CA TRP A 67 -8.45 7.29 -6.75
C TRP A 67 -9.60 7.68 -5.84
N VAL A 68 -9.45 7.54 -4.53
CA VAL A 68 -10.46 8.01 -3.58
C VAL A 68 -10.67 9.52 -3.77
N MET A 69 -9.59 10.27 -3.85
CA MET A 69 -9.68 11.71 -4.07
C MET A 69 -10.29 12.05 -5.42
N ALA A 70 -9.90 11.30 -6.46
CA ALA A 70 -10.46 11.53 -7.80
C ALA A 70 -11.97 11.30 -7.82
N LEU A 71 -12.44 10.27 -7.14
CA LEU A 71 -13.86 10.00 -7.05
C LEU A 71 -14.58 11.08 -6.22
N PHE A 72 -14.00 11.47 -5.10
CA PHE A 72 -14.58 12.50 -4.26
C PHE A 72 -14.73 13.81 -5.01
N LEU A 73 -13.74 14.14 -5.84
CA LEU A 73 -13.78 15.33 -6.68
C LEU A 73 -14.56 15.11 -7.97
N HIS A 74 -15.08 13.91 -8.17
CA HIS A 74 -15.93 13.57 -9.31
C HIS A 74 -15.20 13.81 -10.64
N SER A 75 -13.91 13.46 -10.69
CA SER A 75 -13.04 13.81 -11.82
C SER A 75 -12.48 12.57 -12.51
N PRO A 76 -12.97 12.24 -13.72
CA PRO A 76 -12.37 11.15 -14.51
C PRO A 76 -10.92 11.43 -14.90
N PHE A 77 -10.58 12.69 -15.10
CA PHE A 77 -9.20 13.07 -15.44
C PHE A 77 -8.26 12.68 -14.30
N LEU A 78 -8.62 13.04 -13.06
CA LEU A 78 -7.79 12.69 -11.92
C LEU A 78 -7.71 11.18 -11.69
N ALA A 79 -8.82 10.48 -11.94
CA ALA A 79 -8.81 9.02 -11.82
C ALA A 79 -7.83 8.40 -12.81
N LEU A 80 -7.83 8.88 -14.04
CA LEU A 80 -6.90 8.39 -15.05
C LEU A 80 -5.47 8.80 -14.73
N PHE A 81 -5.27 10.05 -14.32
CA PHE A 81 -3.94 10.54 -13.96
C PHE A 81 -3.35 9.78 -12.78
N SER A 82 -4.21 9.26 -11.90
CA SER A 82 -3.74 8.55 -10.71
C SER A 82 -2.90 7.31 -11.05
N PHE A 83 -3.05 6.76 -12.25
CA PHE A 83 -2.23 5.63 -12.67
C PHE A 83 -0.75 5.97 -12.75
N VAL A 84 -0.40 7.25 -12.84
CA VAL A 84 1.00 7.70 -12.85
C VAL A 84 1.70 7.31 -11.55
N TRP A 85 0.96 7.24 -10.45
CA TRP A 85 1.54 6.92 -9.15
C TRP A 85 1.93 5.45 -9.01
N VAL A 86 1.36 4.57 -9.82
CA VAL A 86 1.63 3.13 -9.71
C VAL A 86 3.12 2.82 -9.90
N PRO A 87 3.76 3.22 -11.02
CA PRO A 87 5.19 2.93 -11.16
C PRO A 87 6.05 3.69 -10.15
N ILE A 88 5.62 4.87 -9.74
CA ILE A 88 6.38 5.65 -8.74
C ILE A 88 6.38 4.93 -7.39
N PHE A 89 5.20 4.52 -6.92
CA PHE A 89 5.11 3.81 -5.65
C PHE A 89 5.82 2.47 -5.72
N TYR A 90 5.72 1.79 -6.85
CA TYR A 90 6.42 0.53 -7.02
C TYR A 90 7.93 0.71 -6.91
N ALA A 91 8.46 1.75 -7.56
CA ALA A 91 9.90 2.03 -7.51
C ALA A 91 10.35 2.36 -6.09
N VAL A 92 9.57 3.16 -5.37
CA VAL A 92 9.89 3.49 -3.97
C VAL A 92 9.92 2.22 -3.12
N CYS A 93 8.94 1.34 -3.31
CA CYS A 93 8.90 0.09 -2.57
C CYS A 93 10.09 -0.81 -2.88
N LEU A 94 10.53 -0.83 -4.14
CA LEU A 94 11.71 -1.61 -4.51
C LEU A 94 12.97 -1.09 -3.83
N VAL A 95 13.08 0.23 -3.70
CA VAL A 95 14.20 0.84 -2.99
C VAL A 95 14.17 0.46 -1.51
N GLU A 96 12.97 0.47 -0.92
CA GLU A 96 12.81 0.02 0.46
C GLU A 96 13.22 -1.43 0.64
N GLU A 97 12.81 -2.29 -0.30
CA GLU A 97 13.16 -3.71 -0.20
C GLU A 97 14.67 -3.91 -0.32
N ARG A 98 15.31 -3.11 -1.16
CA ARG A 98 16.76 -3.19 -1.27
C ARG A 98 17.44 -2.81 0.03
N ASP A 99 16.94 -1.76 0.68
CA ASP A 99 17.47 -1.36 1.98
C ASP A 99 17.30 -2.43 3.03
N LEU A 100 16.12 -3.05 3.06
CA LEU A 100 15.83 -4.12 4.01
C LEU A 100 16.71 -5.35 3.74
N HIS A 101 16.96 -5.65 2.48
CA HIS A 101 17.83 -6.75 2.12
C HIS A 101 19.26 -6.49 2.59
N ILE A 102 19.72 -5.25 2.47
CA ILE A 102 21.06 -4.88 2.95
C ILE A 102 21.14 -5.02 4.45
N ARG A 103 20.08 -4.61 5.18
CA ARG A 103 20.11 -4.65 6.65
C ARG A 103 19.92 -6.04 7.23
N TYR A 104 19.07 -6.86 6.61
CA TYR A 104 18.68 -8.17 7.16
C TYR A 104 19.22 -9.36 6.39
N GLY A 105 19.73 -9.14 5.18
CA GLY A 105 20.32 -10.21 4.39
C GLY A 105 19.35 -11.33 4.02
N GLU A 106 19.79 -12.56 4.26
CA GLU A 106 18.99 -13.72 3.85
C GLU A 106 17.70 -13.86 4.63
N ALA A 107 17.64 -13.32 5.84
CA ALA A 107 16.39 -13.33 6.60
C ALA A 107 15.30 -12.55 5.85
N TYR A 108 15.68 -11.43 5.24
CA TYR A 108 14.71 -10.67 4.44
C TYR A 108 14.34 -11.41 3.17
N GLU A 109 15.29 -12.07 2.54
CA GLU A 109 15.01 -12.82 1.31
C GLU A 109 13.99 -13.92 1.58
N ALA A 110 14.14 -14.66 2.70
CA ALA A 110 13.17 -15.68 3.09
C ALA A 110 11.80 -15.05 3.34
N TYR A 111 11.77 -13.92 3.99
CA TYR A 111 10.54 -13.17 4.23
C TYR A 111 9.89 -12.75 2.91
N ARG A 112 10.69 -12.25 1.97
CA ARG A 112 10.19 -11.80 0.68
C ARG A 112 9.54 -12.94 -0.10
N GLN A 113 10.09 -14.13 0.02
CA GLN A 113 9.57 -15.26 -0.74
C GLN A 113 8.24 -15.78 -0.22
N ARG A 114 7.95 -15.57 1.07
CA ARG A 114 6.69 -16.07 1.63
C ARG A 114 5.59 -15.01 1.72
N THR A 115 5.86 -13.80 1.29
CA THR A 115 4.90 -12.70 1.37
C THR A 115 4.63 -12.11 0.01
N GLY A 116 3.48 -11.42 -0.13
CA GLY A 116 3.16 -10.70 -1.35
C GLY A 116 3.59 -9.25 -1.29
N PHE A 117 3.68 -8.61 -2.44
CA PHE A 117 4.10 -7.21 -2.55
C PHE A 117 2.99 -6.28 -2.01
N PHE A 118 1.87 -6.20 -2.71
CA PHE A 118 0.69 -5.42 -2.31
C PHE A 118 -0.47 -6.31 -1.88
N PHE A 119 -0.46 -7.56 -2.28
CA PHE A 119 -1.54 -8.50 -1.98
C PHE A 119 -0.92 -9.76 -1.39
N PRO A 120 -1.67 -10.50 -0.55
CA PRO A 120 -1.14 -11.75 -0.01
C PRO A 120 -0.75 -12.71 -1.13
N LYS A 121 0.35 -13.41 -0.93
CA LYS A 121 0.82 -14.37 -1.93
C LYS A 121 -0.04 -15.63 -1.86
N PRO A 122 -0.66 -16.05 -2.98
CA PRO A 122 -1.52 -17.24 -2.96
C PRO A 122 -0.72 -18.47 -2.55
N GLY A 123 -1.25 -19.20 -1.55
CA GLY A 123 -0.65 -20.45 -1.10
C GLY A 123 0.72 -20.33 -0.48
N GLY A 124 1.22 -19.10 -0.30
CA GLY A 124 2.57 -18.88 0.19
C GLY A 124 2.71 -18.70 1.68
N VAL A 125 1.62 -18.65 2.39
CA VAL A 125 1.64 -18.38 3.83
C VAL A 125 1.95 -19.65 4.60
N ARG A 126 2.93 -19.57 5.51
CA ARG A 126 3.26 -20.67 6.41
C ARG A 126 3.66 -20.12 7.75
#